data_9ea1389afd9e80872fcb2a35ae92d443
#
_entry.id   9ea1389afd9e80872fcb2a35ae92d443
#
_cell.length_a   1.000
_cell.length_b   1.000
_cell.length_c   1.000
_cell.angle_alpha   90.00
_cell.angle_beta   90.00
_cell.angle_gamma   90.00
#
_symmetry.space_group_name_H-M   'P 1'
#
loop_
_entity.id
_entity.type
_entity.pdbx_description
1 polymer ?
#
loop_
_entity_poly.entity_id
_entity_poly.type
_entity_poly.pdbx_seq_one_letter_code
_entity_poly.pdbx_strand_id
1 'polypeptide(L)'
;IMFNRPPELLYDIDVEEYEYAAARDHYGKFFLNHNYINAGVLLFNMEKVKRTGLFEKARNLIKTKKLIFADQDAVYRSTTSKKMLPQRYNDQKFLHKHTIVRHFSKRLFYLPYPHTANIKQWDVSAIHRIFKYDQFDDILFEYIYLKKNFERRFISED
;
A
#
# COMPACT_ATOMS: atom_id res chain seq x y z
N ILE A 1 6.13 0.41 -0.38
CA ILE A 1 5.74 1.84 -0.44
C ILE A 1 6.97 2.70 -0.28
N MET A 2 6.92 3.93 -0.82
CA MET A 2 7.95 4.96 -0.67
C MET A 2 7.28 6.27 -0.29
N PHE A 3 7.86 6.97 0.68
CA PHE A 3 7.40 8.31 1.05
C PHE A 3 8.06 9.34 0.14
N ASN A 4 7.23 10.16 -0.49
CA ASN A 4 7.64 11.29 -1.33
C ASN A 4 7.57 12.63 -0.57
N ARG A 5 6.96 12.60 0.61
CA ARG A 5 6.81 13.72 1.54
C ARG A 5 6.89 13.20 2.97
N PRO A 6 7.11 14.09 3.96
CA PRO A 6 7.23 13.69 5.36
C PRO A 6 6.07 12.80 5.82
N PRO A 7 6.35 11.64 6.46
CA PRO A 7 5.32 10.72 6.93
C PRO A 7 4.42 11.32 8.03
N GLU A 8 4.87 12.36 8.69
CA GLU A 8 4.13 13.11 9.71
C GLU A 8 2.79 13.63 9.18
N LEU A 9 2.71 13.92 7.88
CA LEU A 9 1.45 14.32 7.23
C LEU A 9 0.33 13.27 7.33
N LEU A 10 0.65 12.01 7.65
CA LEU A 10 -0.36 10.99 7.97
C LEU A 10 -0.94 11.18 9.37
N TYR A 11 -0.14 11.66 10.32
CA TYR A 11 -0.57 11.86 11.71
C TYR A 11 -1.42 13.11 11.90
N ASP A 12 -1.38 14.04 10.95
CA ASP A 12 -2.27 15.21 10.91
C ASP A 12 -3.73 14.84 10.55
N ILE A 13 -3.96 13.58 10.17
CA ILE A 13 -5.29 13.11 9.77
C ILE A 13 -6.09 12.76 11.02
N ASP A 14 -7.12 13.52 11.30
CA ASP A 14 -8.09 13.19 12.32
C ASP A 14 -8.84 11.89 11.98
N VAL A 15 -8.76 10.89 12.86
CA VAL A 15 -9.45 9.60 12.77
C VAL A 15 -10.31 9.31 14.01
N GLU A 16 -10.61 10.30 14.83
CA GLU A 16 -11.31 10.12 16.12
C GLU A 16 -12.64 9.37 15.95
N GLU A 17 -13.42 9.75 14.94
CA GLU A 17 -14.73 9.15 14.64
C GLU A 17 -14.66 7.87 13.80
N TYR A 18 -13.47 7.42 13.41
CA TYR A 18 -13.29 6.30 12.50
C TYR A 18 -12.42 5.20 13.09
N GLU A 19 -12.66 3.95 12.71
CA GLU A 19 -11.77 2.82 13.05
C GLU A 19 -10.45 2.93 12.32
N TYR A 20 -10.50 3.41 11.06
CA TYR A 20 -9.31 3.69 10.26
C TYR A 20 -9.59 4.70 9.13
N ALA A 21 -8.49 5.20 8.57
CA ALA A 21 -8.50 5.96 7.32
C ALA A 21 -7.69 5.24 6.24
N ALA A 22 -8.19 5.24 4.99
CA ALA A 22 -7.55 4.61 3.84
C ALA A 22 -7.94 5.28 2.53
N ALA A 23 -7.06 5.21 1.52
CA ALA A 23 -7.41 5.61 0.16
C ALA A 23 -8.15 4.49 -0.59
N ARG A 24 -8.91 4.86 -1.62
CA ARG A 24 -9.61 3.91 -2.48
C ARG A 24 -8.62 3.03 -3.24
N ASP A 25 -8.98 1.77 -3.43
CA ASP A 25 -8.29 0.91 -4.38
C ASP A 25 -8.55 1.37 -5.81
N HIS A 26 -7.47 1.45 -6.60
CA HIS A 26 -7.57 2.01 -7.96
C HIS A 26 -8.49 1.20 -8.87
N TYR A 27 -8.44 -0.12 -8.78
CA TYR A 27 -9.27 -1.03 -9.58
C TYR A 27 -10.52 -1.48 -8.82
N GLY A 28 -10.39 -1.79 -7.54
CA GLY A 28 -11.50 -2.26 -6.70
C GLY A 28 -12.69 -1.32 -6.64
N LYS A 29 -12.46 -0.01 -6.75
CA LYS A 29 -13.54 0.99 -6.81
C LYS A 29 -14.46 0.84 -8.02
N PHE A 30 -14.00 0.22 -9.11
CA PHE A 30 -14.81 -0.03 -10.32
C PHE A 30 -15.43 -1.42 -10.33
N PHE A 31 -14.71 -2.44 -9.82
CA PHE A 31 -15.14 -3.83 -9.95
C PHE A 31 -15.84 -4.39 -8.72
N LEU A 32 -15.61 -3.81 -7.53
CA LEU A 32 -16.17 -4.30 -6.27
C LEU A 32 -17.13 -3.30 -5.63
N ASN A 33 -16.64 -2.14 -5.23
CA ASN A 33 -17.43 -1.11 -4.60
C ASN A 33 -16.74 0.24 -4.72
N HIS A 34 -17.49 1.31 -5.00
CA HIS A 34 -16.93 2.67 -5.16
C HIS A 34 -16.05 3.11 -3.98
N ASN A 35 -16.39 2.69 -2.76
CA ASN A 35 -15.66 2.98 -1.53
C ASN A 35 -14.74 1.84 -1.08
N TYR A 36 -14.40 0.92 -2.00
CA TYR A 36 -13.45 -0.14 -1.71
C TYR A 36 -12.06 0.45 -1.49
N ILE A 37 -11.43 0.05 -0.39
CA ILE A 37 -10.13 0.59 0.06
C ILE A 37 -8.97 -0.22 -0.47
N ASN A 38 -7.78 0.40 -0.50
CA ASN A 38 -6.53 -0.30 -0.68
C ASN A 38 -5.77 -0.38 0.65
N ALA A 39 -5.35 -1.58 1.02
CA ALA A 39 -4.69 -1.86 2.29
C ALA A 39 -3.18 -1.53 2.32
N GLY A 40 -2.63 -0.91 1.26
CA GLY A 40 -1.21 -0.54 1.22
C GLY A 40 -0.81 0.55 2.21
N VAL A 41 -1.75 1.43 2.57
CA VAL A 41 -1.60 2.43 3.64
C VAL A 41 -2.90 2.50 4.43
N LEU A 42 -2.83 2.16 5.71
CA LEU A 42 -3.93 2.22 6.65
C LEU A 42 -3.50 3.00 7.90
N LEU A 43 -4.26 4.00 8.28
CA LEU A 43 -4.08 4.74 9.53
C LEU A 43 -5.19 4.33 10.50
N PHE A 44 -4.83 3.63 11.58
CA PHE A 44 -5.79 3.09 12.55
C PHE A 44 -5.94 3.99 13.78
N ASN A 45 -7.18 4.20 14.22
CA ASN A 45 -7.49 4.61 15.59
C ASN A 45 -7.48 3.36 16.48
N MET A 46 -6.38 3.09 17.15
CA MET A 46 -6.18 1.86 17.91
C MET A 46 -7.15 1.70 19.09
N GLU A 47 -7.58 2.78 19.72
CA GLU A 47 -8.57 2.74 20.79
C GLU A 47 -9.93 2.29 20.27
N LYS A 48 -10.37 2.90 19.17
CA LYS A 48 -11.64 2.55 18.53
C LYS A 48 -11.61 1.13 17.96
N VAL A 49 -10.52 0.73 17.32
CA VAL A 49 -10.30 -0.63 16.78
C VAL A 49 -10.40 -1.69 17.88
N LYS A 50 -9.79 -1.45 19.04
CA LYS A 50 -9.90 -2.34 20.22
C LYS A 50 -11.34 -2.43 20.73
N ARG A 51 -12.00 -1.28 20.89
CA ARG A 51 -13.38 -1.20 21.38
C ARG A 51 -14.38 -1.91 20.47
N THR A 52 -14.23 -1.78 19.15
CA THR A 52 -15.13 -2.38 18.17
C THR A 52 -14.79 -3.83 17.82
N GLY A 53 -13.60 -4.31 18.18
CA GLY A 53 -13.12 -5.65 17.84
C GLY A 53 -12.82 -5.83 16.34
N LEU A 54 -12.45 -4.76 15.62
CA LEU A 54 -12.22 -4.81 14.17
C LEU A 54 -11.27 -5.93 13.77
N PHE A 55 -10.11 -6.04 14.41
CA PHE A 55 -9.11 -7.06 14.04
C PHE A 55 -9.56 -8.49 14.36
N GLU A 56 -10.36 -8.68 15.40
CA GLU A 56 -10.94 -9.99 15.71
C GLU A 56 -11.95 -10.40 14.62
N LYS A 57 -12.86 -9.50 14.26
CA LYS A 57 -13.81 -9.70 13.16
C LYS A 57 -13.11 -10.01 11.85
N ALA A 58 -12.05 -9.26 11.51
CA ALA A 58 -11.27 -9.47 10.30
C ALA A 58 -10.57 -10.84 10.31
N ARG A 59 -9.94 -11.25 11.42
CA ARG A 59 -9.34 -12.59 11.55
C ARG A 59 -10.37 -13.71 11.41
N ASN A 60 -11.54 -13.56 12.01
CA ASN A 60 -12.62 -14.54 11.91
C ASN A 60 -13.13 -14.65 10.47
N LEU A 61 -13.22 -13.52 9.76
CA LEU A 61 -13.64 -13.49 8.37
C LEU A 61 -12.64 -14.24 7.46
N ILE A 62 -11.33 -14.03 7.65
CA ILE A 62 -10.28 -14.74 6.90
C ILE A 62 -10.35 -16.26 7.16
N LYS A 63 -10.63 -16.69 8.40
CA LYS A 63 -10.72 -18.11 8.75
C LYS A 63 -11.97 -18.79 8.19
N THR A 64 -13.06 -18.06 8.01
CA THR A 64 -14.39 -18.64 7.70
C THR A 64 -14.81 -18.43 6.25
N LYS A 65 -14.17 -17.50 5.53
CA LYS A 65 -14.56 -17.17 4.14
C LYS A 65 -13.37 -17.13 3.22
N LYS A 66 -13.56 -17.59 1.98
CA LYS A 66 -12.60 -17.38 0.90
C LYS A 66 -12.72 -15.94 0.41
N LEU A 67 -11.67 -15.15 0.59
CA LEU A 67 -11.59 -13.74 0.19
C LEU A 67 -10.69 -13.59 -1.04
N ILE A 68 -11.00 -12.64 -1.91
CA ILE A 68 -10.20 -12.38 -3.13
C ILE A 68 -8.89 -11.67 -2.76
N PHE A 69 -8.99 -10.64 -1.92
CA PHE A 69 -7.87 -9.88 -1.37
C PHE A 69 -7.91 -10.01 0.15
N ALA A 70 -7.31 -11.10 0.68
CA ALA A 70 -7.55 -11.59 2.03
C ALA A 70 -7.54 -10.52 3.14
N ASP A 71 -6.44 -9.77 3.27
CA ASP A 71 -6.26 -8.71 4.27
C ASP A 71 -7.15 -7.49 3.98
N GLN A 72 -7.17 -7.03 2.75
CA GLN A 72 -7.92 -5.87 2.29
C GLN A 72 -9.43 -6.09 2.41
N ASP A 73 -9.93 -7.24 1.93
CA ASP A 73 -11.33 -7.64 2.06
C ASP A 73 -11.75 -7.80 3.53
N ALA A 74 -10.89 -8.41 4.36
CA ALA A 74 -11.20 -8.65 5.75
C ALA A 74 -11.37 -7.33 6.52
N VAL A 75 -10.44 -6.40 6.37
CA VAL A 75 -10.55 -5.07 7.01
C VAL A 75 -11.73 -4.29 6.46
N TYR A 76 -11.89 -4.26 5.13
CA TYR A 76 -12.98 -3.52 4.48
C TYR A 76 -14.38 -3.98 4.92
N ARG A 77 -14.60 -5.31 5.01
CA ARG A 77 -15.90 -5.90 5.35
C ARG A 77 -16.20 -5.93 6.85
N SER A 78 -15.17 -5.85 7.69
CA SER A 78 -15.32 -5.92 9.15
C SER A 78 -15.53 -4.56 9.81
N THR A 79 -15.24 -3.47 9.10
CA THR A 79 -15.35 -2.11 9.65
C THR A 79 -16.78 -1.63 9.74
N THR A 80 -17.06 -0.87 10.78
CA THR A 80 -18.31 -0.11 10.97
C THR A 80 -18.14 1.36 10.58
N SER A 81 -16.92 1.90 10.63
CA SER A 81 -16.65 3.30 10.28
C SER A 81 -15.24 3.47 9.71
N LYS A 82 -15.15 4.08 8.54
CA LYS A 82 -13.87 4.39 7.88
C LYS A 82 -13.86 5.77 7.26
N LYS A 83 -12.71 6.43 7.30
CA LYS A 83 -12.47 7.70 6.61
C LYS A 83 -11.82 7.44 5.26
N MET A 84 -12.39 8.01 4.21
CA MET A 84 -11.79 7.91 2.87
C MET A 84 -10.76 9.01 2.68
N LEU A 85 -9.52 8.61 2.42
CA LEU A 85 -8.41 9.51 2.15
C LEU A 85 -8.30 9.87 0.67
N PRO A 86 -7.82 11.08 0.35
CA PRO A 86 -7.34 11.41 -0.98
C PRO A 86 -6.26 10.45 -1.47
N GLN A 87 -6.21 10.20 -2.78
CA GLN A 87 -5.29 9.25 -3.40
C GLN A 87 -3.80 9.55 -3.12
N ARG A 88 -3.45 10.81 -2.89
CA ARG A 88 -2.08 11.24 -2.54
C ARG A 88 -1.47 10.51 -1.32
N TYR A 89 -2.29 9.97 -0.43
CA TYR A 89 -1.84 9.21 0.74
C TYR A 89 -1.57 7.72 0.44
N ASN A 90 -1.97 7.25 -0.72
CA ASN A 90 -1.69 5.89 -1.19
C ASN A 90 -1.79 5.88 -2.72
N ASP A 91 -0.86 6.56 -3.40
CA ASP A 91 -0.89 6.68 -4.84
C ASP A 91 -0.38 5.39 -5.50
N GLN A 92 -1.32 4.64 -6.07
CA GLN A 92 -1.08 3.31 -6.59
C GLN A 92 -0.63 3.32 -8.06
N LYS A 93 -0.87 4.40 -8.78
CA LYS A 93 -0.68 4.43 -10.23
C LYS A 93 0.39 5.39 -10.70
N PHE A 94 0.41 6.59 -10.15
CA PHE A 94 1.31 7.67 -10.58
C PHE A 94 2.09 8.23 -9.39
N LEU A 95 3.13 8.98 -9.70
CA LEU A 95 3.80 9.87 -8.78
C LEU A 95 3.47 11.29 -9.19
N HIS A 96 2.61 11.95 -8.42
CA HIS A 96 2.22 13.34 -8.65
C HIS A 96 3.01 14.28 -7.72
N LYS A 97 3.07 15.57 -8.07
CA LYS A 97 3.73 16.59 -7.25
C LYS A 97 3.24 16.61 -5.78
N HIS A 98 1.99 16.22 -5.56
CA HIS A 98 1.38 16.20 -4.22
C HIS A 98 1.27 14.80 -3.59
N THR A 99 1.82 13.78 -4.23
CA THR A 99 1.86 12.43 -3.66
C THR A 99 2.67 12.44 -2.36
N ILE A 100 2.08 11.91 -1.29
CA ILE A 100 2.73 11.73 0.01
C ILE A 100 3.34 10.34 0.06
N VAL A 101 2.52 9.31 -0.24
CA VAL A 101 2.97 7.91 -0.27
C VAL A 101 2.78 7.34 -1.67
N ARG A 102 3.87 6.87 -2.27
CA ARG A 102 3.84 6.09 -3.52
C ARG A 102 3.77 4.60 -3.19
N HIS A 103 2.70 3.95 -3.63
CA HIS A 103 2.48 2.51 -3.44
C HIS A 103 2.72 1.77 -4.77
N PHE A 104 3.72 0.90 -4.79
CA PHE A 104 4.05 0.05 -5.93
C PHE A 104 3.16 -1.20 -5.92
N SER A 105 1.89 -1.00 -6.23
CA SER A 105 0.90 -2.06 -6.33
C SER A 105 0.93 -2.72 -7.72
N LYS A 106 0.27 -3.87 -7.84
CA LYS A 106 0.07 -4.57 -9.11
C LYS A 106 -0.58 -3.65 -10.14
N ARG A 107 -0.10 -3.67 -11.37
CA ARG A 107 -0.55 -2.79 -12.44
C ARG A 107 -1.03 -3.58 -13.63
N LEU A 108 -2.13 -3.13 -14.24
CA LEU A 108 -2.65 -3.67 -15.49
C LEU A 108 -2.04 -2.89 -16.67
N PHE A 109 -1.52 -3.62 -17.63
CA PHE A 109 -1.03 -3.12 -18.92
C PHE A 109 -1.90 -3.70 -20.02
N TYR A 110 -2.13 -2.93 -21.07
CA TYR A 110 -2.98 -3.33 -22.19
C TYR A 110 -2.18 -3.72 -23.44
N LEU A 111 -0.92 -3.31 -23.54
CA LEU A 111 -0.05 -3.59 -24.66
C LEU A 111 1.15 -4.44 -24.24
N PRO A 112 1.63 -5.39 -25.05
CA PRO A 112 1.08 -5.83 -26.38
C PRO A 112 -0.22 -6.63 -26.28
N TYR A 113 -0.56 -7.14 -25.08
CA TYR A 113 -1.84 -7.79 -24.74
C TYR A 113 -2.17 -7.48 -23.26
N PRO A 114 -3.44 -7.60 -22.83
CA PRO A 114 -3.81 -7.33 -21.44
C PRO A 114 -3.06 -8.27 -20.48
N HIS A 115 -2.20 -7.72 -19.63
CA HIS A 115 -1.44 -8.47 -18.63
C HIS A 115 -1.22 -7.63 -17.38
N THR A 116 -0.88 -8.28 -16.25
CA THR A 116 -0.53 -7.60 -15.01
C THR A 116 0.95 -7.73 -14.72
N ALA A 117 1.58 -6.63 -14.29
CA ALA A 117 2.94 -6.64 -13.77
C ALA A 117 2.98 -6.11 -12.33
N ASN A 118 3.88 -6.69 -11.53
CA ASN A 118 4.09 -6.31 -10.14
C ASN A 118 5.49 -5.68 -10.00
N ILE A 119 5.62 -4.44 -10.48
CA ILE A 119 6.88 -3.69 -10.42
C ILE A 119 7.04 -3.16 -9.00
N LYS A 120 8.09 -3.61 -8.33
CA LYS A 120 8.39 -3.24 -6.95
C LYS A 120 9.43 -2.11 -6.90
N GLN A 121 9.50 -1.44 -5.75
CA GLN A 121 10.41 -0.32 -5.54
C GLN A 121 11.90 -0.69 -5.70
N TRP A 122 12.29 -1.92 -5.48
CA TRP A 122 13.68 -2.41 -5.66
C TRP A 122 14.04 -2.76 -7.10
N ASP A 123 13.08 -2.74 -8.03
CA ASP A 123 13.35 -2.91 -9.46
C ASP A 123 13.58 -1.56 -10.12
N VAL A 124 14.74 -0.97 -9.83
CA VAL A 124 15.14 0.37 -10.30
C VAL A 124 15.07 0.46 -11.83
N SER A 125 15.54 -0.58 -12.51
CA SER A 125 15.52 -0.63 -13.99
C SER A 125 14.11 -0.56 -14.56
N ALA A 126 13.16 -1.30 -13.98
CA ALA A 126 11.77 -1.23 -14.40
C ALA A 126 11.12 0.10 -14.03
N ILE A 127 11.46 0.69 -12.88
CA ILE A 127 10.97 2.02 -12.47
C ILE A 127 11.39 3.08 -13.49
N HIS A 128 12.66 3.15 -13.85
CA HIS A 128 13.16 4.10 -14.84
C HIS A 128 12.54 3.88 -16.20
N ARG A 129 12.50 2.65 -16.69
CA ARG A 129 11.97 2.33 -18.02
C ARG A 129 10.46 2.53 -18.16
N ILE A 130 9.68 2.13 -17.15
CA ILE A 130 8.22 2.06 -17.22
C ILE A 130 7.55 3.28 -16.60
N PHE A 131 8.04 3.72 -15.44
CA PHE A 131 7.45 4.85 -14.72
C PHE A 131 8.14 6.18 -15.06
N LYS A 132 9.37 6.13 -15.58
CA LYS A 132 10.14 7.30 -16.03
C LYS A 132 10.36 8.35 -14.93
N TYR A 133 10.68 7.92 -13.72
CA TYR A 133 11.09 8.79 -12.62
C TYR A 133 12.20 8.15 -11.78
N ASP A 134 13.00 8.98 -11.11
CA ASP A 134 14.23 8.69 -10.38
C ASP A 134 14.26 9.27 -8.96
N GLN A 135 13.14 9.87 -8.50
CA GLN A 135 13.09 10.58 -7.22
C GLN A 135 13.41 9.72 -5.99
N PHE A 136 13.50 8.41 -6.13
CA PHE A 136 13.82 7.48 -5.05
C PHE A 136 15.14 6.76 -5.23
N ASP A 137 15.96 7.17 -6.21
CA ASP A 137 17.18 6.46 -6.58
C ASP A 137 18.21 6.42 -5.45
N ASP A 138 18.38 7.51 -4.71
CA ASP A 138 19.25 7.58 -3.55
C ASP A 138 18.92 6.48 -2.54
N ILE A 139 17.65 6.37 -2.14
CA ILE A 139 17.18 5.36 -1.20
C ILE A 139 17.30 3.94 -1.81
N LEU A 140 16.98 3.79 -3.09
CA LEU A 140 17.00 2.48 -3.75
C LEU A 140 18.42 1.97 -3.95
N PHE A 141 19.37 2.83 -4.32
CA PHE A 141 20.79 2.46 -4.44
C PHE A 141 21.41 2.16 -3.07
N GLU A 142 21.09 2.93 -2.04
CA GLU A 142 21.51 2.62 -0.68
C GLU A 142 20.99 1.25 -0.23
N TYR A 143 19.70 0.97 -0.45
CA TYR A 143 19.11 -0.35 -0.15
C TYR A 143 19.84 -1.49 -0.87
N ILE A 144 20.12 -1.35 -2.17
CA ILE A 144 20.82 -2.36 -2.95
C ILE A 144 22.26 -2.57 -2.41
N TYR A 145 22.94 -1.48 -2.08
CA TYR A 145 24.28 -1.53 -1.49
C TYR A 145 24.29 -2.27 -0.15
N LEU A 146 23.37 -1.91 0.76
CA LEU A 146 23.25 -2.56 2.07
C LEU A 146 22.91 -4.04 1.94
N LYS A 147 21.96 -4.38 1.04
CA LYS A 147 21.59 -5.77 0.77
C LYS A 147 22.76 -6.62 0.30
N LYS A 148 23.54 -6.13 -0.68
CA LYS A 148 24.74 -6.83 -1.19
C LYS A 148 25.81 -7.04 -0.11
N ASN A 149 26.01 -6.04 0.75
CA ASN A 149 26.97 -6.15 1.84
C ASN A 149 26.51 -7.12 2.93
N PHE A 150 25.23 -7.16 3.21
CA PHE A 150 24.63 -8.11 4.14
C PHE A 150 24.79 -9.55 3.60
N GLU A 151 24.41 -9.80 2.35
CA GLU A 151 24.53 -11.12 1.71
C GLU A 151 25.99 -11.63 1.70
N ARG A 152 26.98 -10.76 1.44
CA ARG A 152 28.40 -11.11 1.47
C ARG A 152 28.89 -11.55 2.84
N ARG A 153 28.39 -10.97 3.93
CA ARG A 153 28.80 -11.34 5.30
C ARG A 153 28.33 -12.74 5.68
N PHE A 154 27.15 -13.13 5.25
CA PHE A 154 26.58 -14.45 5.57
C PHE A 154 27.11 -15.58 4.67
N ILE A 155 27.52 -15.29 3.43
CA ILE A 155 28.12 -16.31 2.52
C ILE A 155 29.61 -16.59 2.84
N SER A 156 30.26 -15.69 3.57
CA SER A 156 31.68 -15.86 3.95
C SER A 156 31.90 -16.61 5.29
N GLU A 157 30.84 -17.01 5.97
CA GLU A 157 30.87 -17.75 7.24
C GLU A 157 30.54 -19.24 7.05
N ASP A 158 30.21 -19.68 5.83
CA ASP A 158 30.07 -21.08 5.41
C ASP A 158 31.30 -21.53 4.58
#